data_32ae6dee0fa0688e9c29de8add7e6878
#
_entry.id   32ae6dee0fa0688e9c29de8add7e6878
#
_cell.length_a   1.000
_cell.length_b   1.000
_cell.length_c   1.000
_cell.angle_alpha   90.00
_cell.angle_beta   90.00
_cell.angle_gamma   90.00
#
_symmetry.space_group_name_H-M   'P 1'
#
loop_
_entity.id
_entity.type
_entity.pdbx_description
1 polymer ?
#
loop_
_entity_poly.entity_id
_entity_poly.type
_entity_poly.pdbx_seq_one_letter_code
_entity_poly.pdbx_strand_id
1 'polypeptide(L)'
;RQLFAPIRPGLKQVEAKLKAVDSSLFGPLANAFVSLIGSGGKRLRPALALLAANVSAEVSGEAAASWQSRPEYNRVIALAASIEMLHTATLVHDDVIDGALLRRGAPTLNATWSGGSTVLAGNYMFGTAARFSAETQTMRVIDLFSATLHTIVDGELRPLARGVAGK
;
A
#
# COMPACT_ATOMS: atom_id res chain seq x y z
N ARG A 1 -13.58 -15.39 -9.80
CA ARG A 1 -12.25 -15.94 -10.20
C ARG A 1 -11.87 -15.58 -11.65
N GLN A 2 -12.81 -15.46 -12.58
CA GLN A 2 -12.52 -15.12 -13.99
C GLN A 2 -12.11 -13.65 -14.20
N LEU A 3 -12.70 -12.70 -13.45
CA LEU A 3 -12.47 -11.26 -13.58
C LEU A 3 -10.99 -10.85 -13.39
N PHE A 4 -10.24 -11.56 -12.56
CA PHE A 4 -8.83 -11.27 -12.27
C PHE A 4 -7.84 -12.07 -13.12
N ALA A 5 -8.32 -12.93 -14.02
CA ALA A 5 -7.43 -13.75 -14.84
C ALA A 5 -6.42 -12.92 -15.66
N PRO A 6 -6.82 -11.81 -16.32
CA PRO A 6 -5.91 -11.00 -17.13
C PRO A 6 -4.82 -10.28 -16.35
N ILE A 7 -5.04 -10.01 -15.05
CA ILE A 7 -4.11 -9.26 -14.21
C ILE A 7 -3.36 -10.14 -13.19
N ARG A 8 -3.59 -11.45 -13.20
CA ARG A 8 -2.97 -12.38 -12.24
C ARG A 8 -1.43 -12.33 -12.25
N PRO A 9 -0.76 -12.25 -13.42
CA PRO A 9 0.70 -12.07 -13.44
C PRO A 9 1.14 -10.78 -12.76
N GLY A 10 0.46 -9.66 -13.05
CA GLY A 10 0.74 -8.36 -12.44
C GLY A 10 0.52 -8.38 -10.93
N LEU A 11 -0.55 -9.01 -10.43
CA LEU A 11 -0.79 -9.15 -8.98
C LEU A 11 0.35 -9.92 -8.29
N LYS A 12 0.89 -10.96 -8.91
CA LYS A 12 2.06 -11.69 -8.38
C LYS A 12 3.30 -10.79 -8.30
N GLN A 13 3.53 -9.96 -9.31
CA GLN A 13 4.64 -8.99 -9.32
C GLN A 13 4.47 -7.94 -8.23
N VAL A 14 3.24 -7.41 -8.05
CA VAL A 14 2.93 -6.49 -6.95
C VAL A 14 3.22 -7.13 -5.59
N GLU A 15 2.76 -8.37 -5.37
CA GLU A 15 3.05 -9.08 -4.11
C GLU A 15 4.54 -9.32 -3.88
N ALA A 16 5.28 -9.69 -4.92
CA ALA A 16 6.73 -9.85 -4.83
C ALA A 16 7.41 -8.52 -4.45
N LYS A 17 6.98 -7.41 -5.08
CA LYS A 17 7.48 -6.07 -4.77
C LYS A 17 7.16 -5.64 -3.36
N LEU A 18 5.94 -5.88 -2.88
CA LEU A 18 5.52 -5.58 -1.52
C LEU A 18 6.31 -6.37 -0.47
N LYS A 19 6.70 -7.61 -0.77
CA LYS A 19 7.46 -8.50 0.12
C LYS A 19 8.97 -8.32 0.03
N ALA A 20 9.46 -7.61 -0.99
CA ALA A 20 10.88 -7.31 -1.16
C ALA A 20 11.32 -6.23 -0.15
N VAL A 21 11.34 -6.60 1.11
CA VAL A 21 11.86 -5.77 2.21
C VAL A 21 13.37 -5.89 2.22
N ASP A 22 14.05 -4.78 2.40
CA ASP A 22 15.50 -4.76 2.53
C ASP A 22 15.93 -5.63 3.72
N SER A 23 16.69 -6.69 3.45
CA SER A 23 17.19 -7.63 4.46
C SER A 23 18.21 -6.99 5.43
N SER A 24 18.69 -5.78 5.14
CA SER A 24 19.51 -4.97 6.04
C SER A 24 18.69 -4.34 7.18
N LEU A 25 17.37 -4.38 7.07
CA LEU A 25 16.49 -3.88 8.11
C LEU A 25 16.52 -4.76 9.35
N PHE A 26 16.22 -4.14 10.48
CA PHE A 26 15.97 -4.81 11.74
C PHE A 26 15.02 -6.01 11.55
N GLY A 27 15.53 -7.22 11.80
CA GLY A 27 14.84 -8.48 11.47
C GLY A 27 13.37 -8.57 11.94
N PRO A 28 13.01 -8.12 13.17
CA PRO A 28 11.61 -8.08 13.61
C PRO A 28 10.72 -7.23 12.72
N LEU A 29 11.21 -6.10 12.18
CA LEU A 29 10.46 -5.25 11.27
C LEU A 29 10.21 -5.94 9.92
N ALA A 30 11.24 -6.61 9.37
CA ALA A 30 11.10 -7.37 8.13
C ALA A 30 10.05 -8.49 8.28
N ASN A 31 10.09 -9.25 9.39
CA ASN A 31 9.12 -10.31 9.67
C ASN A 31 7.70 -9.76 9.84
N ALA A 32 7.54 -8.64 10.56
CA ALA A 32 6.25 -7.98 10.73
C ALA A 32 5.67 -7.53 9.38
N PHE A 33 6.52 -6.98 8.52
CA PHE A 33 6.16 -6.54 7.17
C PHE A 33 5.64 -7.71 6.31
N VAL A 34 6.40 -8.79 6.25
CA VAL A 34 6.01 -10.00 5.50
C VAL A 34 4.70 -10.58 6.04
N SER A 35 4.53 -10.59 7.37
CA SER A 35 3.30 -11.05 8.02
C SER A 35 2.10 -10.17 7.67
N LEU A 36 2.22 -8.85 7.78
CA LEU A 36 1.15 -7.90 7.45
C LEU A 36 0.72 -8.01 5.98
N ILE A 37 1.69 -8.04 5.06
CA ILE A 37 1.40 -8.21 3.64
C ILE A 37 0.85 -9.61 3.36
N GLY A 38 1.33 -10.63 4.07
CA GLY A 38 0.90 -12.03 3.95
C GLY A 38 -0.46 -12.33 4.58
N SER A 39 -0.94 -11.51 5.54
CA SER A 39 -2.18 -11.75 6.30
C SER A 39 -3.47 -11.73 5.46
N GLY A 40 -3.33 -11.57 4.18
CA GLY A 40 -4.40 -11.73 3.20
C GLY A 40 -5.29 -10.50 3.07
N GLY A 41 -5.59 -10.19 1.85
CA GLY A 41 -6.58 -9.20 1.46
C GLY A 41 -7.05 -9.55 0.06
N LYS A 42 -8.21 -9.07 -0.34
CA LYS A 42 -8.72 -9.27 -1.70
C LYS A 42 -7.88 -8.56 -2.76
N ARG A 43 -6.85 -7.79 -2.36
CA ARG A 43 -5.96 -7.00 -3.24
C ARG A 43 -6.74 -6.17 -4.27
N LEU A 44 -7.88 -5.62 -3.86
CA LEU A 44 -8.76 -4.87 -4.77
C LEU A 44 -8.09 -3.60 -5.30
N ARG A 45 -7.31 -2.90 -4.46
CA ARG A 45 -6.63 -1.66 -4.88
C ARG A 45 -5.61 -1.89 -5.98
N PRO A 46 -4.62 -2.80 -5.82
CA PRO A 46 -3.72 -3.13 -6.90
C PRO A 46 -4.44 -3.75 -8.10
N ALA A 47 -5.50 -4.53 -7.90
CA ALA A 47 -6.28 -5.10 -9.00
C ALA A 47 -6.92 -4.00 -9.86
N LEU A 48 -7.51 -2.97 -9.24
CA LEU A 48 -8.10 -1.83 -9.96
C LEU A 48 -7.05 -1.06 -10.77
N ALA A 49 -5.86 -0.82 -10.20
CA ALA A 49 -4.78 -0.15 -10.93
C ALA A 49 -4.34 -0.93 -12.16
N LEU A 50 -4.16 -2.25 -12.01
CA LEU A 50 -3.77 -3.14 -13.11
C LEU A 50 -4.85 -3.26 -14.19
N LEU A 51 -6.12 -3.36 -13.80
CA LEU A 51 -7.24 -3.40 -14.74
C LEU A 51 -7.36 -2.09 -15.51
N ALA A 52 -7.26 -0.95 -14.83
CA ALA A 52 -7.32 0.36 -15.47
C ALA A 52 -6.20 0.53 -16.50
N ALA A 53 -4.97 0.08 -16.20
CA ALA A 53 -3.85 0.11 -17.12
C ALA A 53 -4.08 -0.78 -18.35
N ASN A 54 -4.61 -2.00 -18.17
CA ASN A 54 -4.94 -2.89 -19.28
C ASN A 54 -6.03 -2.28 -20.19
N VAL A 55 -7.11 -1.73 -19.60
CA VAL A 55 -8.17 -1.07 -20.37
C VAL A 55 -7.60 0.13 -21.13
N SER A 56 -6.73 0.93 -20.52
CA SER A 56 -6.08 2.06 -21.19
C SER A 56 -5.24 1.63 -22.38
N ALA A 57 -4.50 0.52 -22.26
CA ALA A 57 -3.71 -0.03 -23.36
C ALA A 57 -4.62 -0.51 -24.50
N GLU A 58 -5.69 -1.25 -24.20
CA GLU A 58 -6.66 -1.72 -25.19
C GLU A 58 -7.36 -0.58 -25.93
N VAL A 59 -7.75 0.48 -25.21
CA VAL A 59 -8.33 1.69 -25.82
C VAL A 59 -7.34 2.37 -26.76
N SER A 60 -6.04 2.26 -26.47
CA SER A 60 -4.96 2.79 -27.32
C SER A 60 -4.59 1.83 -28.48
N GLY A 61 -5.33 0.73 -28.66
CA GLY A 61 -5.12 -0.24 -29.73
C GLY A 61 -4.03 -1.28 -29.43
N GLU A 62 -3.57 -1.37 -28.18
CA GLU A 62 -2.56 -2.36 -27.78
C GLU A 62 -3.18 -3.49 -26.97
N ALA A 63 -2.89 -4.74 -27.35
CA ALA A 63 -3.35 -5.89 -26.59
C ALA A 63 -2.72 -5.94 -25.20
N ALA A 64 -3.52 -6.24 -24.17
CA ALA A 64 -3.08 -6.28 -22.78
C ALA A 64 -1.84 -7.17 -22.56
N ALA A 65 -1.75 -8.31 -23.24
CA ALA A 65 -0.59 -9.22 -23.14
C ALA A 65 0.71 -8.58 -23.68
N SER A 66 0.62 -7.81 -24.77
CA SER A 66 1.75 -7.06 -25.33
C SER A 66 2.18 -5.96 -24.39
N TRP A 67 1.24 -5.19 -23.87
CA TRP A 67 1.47 -4.12 -22.90
C TRP A 67 2.17 -4.64 -21.63
N GLN A 68 1.69 -5.75 -21.06
CA GLN A 68 2.24 -6.34 -19.85
C GLN A 68 3.68 -6.85 -19.98
N SER A 69 4.16 -7.08 -21.22
CA SER A 69 5.54 -7.47 -21.49
C SER A 69 6.51 -6.29 -21.63
N ARG A 70 6.01 -5.06 -21.67
CA ARG A 70 6.84 -3.85 -21.80
C ARG A 70 7.52 -3.46 -20.49
N PRO A 71 8.72 -2.88 -20.55
CA PRO A 71 9.40 -2.34 -19.37
C PRO A 71 8.57 -1.29 -18.61
N GLU A 72 7.77 -0.48 -19.33
CA GLU A 72 6.90 0.55 -18.77
C GLU A 72 5.81 -0.03 -17.86
N TYR A 73 5.45 -1.29 -18.04
CA TYR A 73 4.49 -1.97 -17.17
C TYR A 73 4.99 -2.03 -15.72
N ASN A 74 6.31 -2.01 -15.49
CA ASN A 74 6.88 -1.92 -14.15
C ASN A 74 6.45 -0.65 -13.40
N ARG A 75 6.15 0.43 -14.11
CA ARG A 75 5.61 1.66 -13.50
C ARG A 75 4.20 1.44 -12.96
N VAL A 76 3.39 0.63 -13.66
CA VAL A 76 2.05 0.24 -13.18
C VAL A 76 2.16 -0.68 -11.97
N ILE A 77 3.10 -1.60 -11.97
CA ILE A 77 3.40 -2.46 -10.79
C ILE A 77 3.82 -1.60 -9.60
N ALA A 78 4.68 -0.61 -9.82
CA ALA A 78 5.12 0.33 -8.78
C ALA A 78 3.95 1.15 -8.23
N LEU A 79 3.07 1.69 -9.10
CA LEU A 79 1.84 2.39 -8.70
C LEU A 79 0.94 1.48 -7.85
N ALA A 80 0.65 0.28 -8.33
CA ALA A 80 -0.22 -0.67 -7.63
C ALA A 80 0.35 -1.07 -6.26
N ALA A 81 1.66 -1.26 -6.16
CA ALA A 81 2.35 -1.52 -4.91
C ALA A 81 2.34 -0.31 -3.98
N SER A 82 2.53 0.91 -4.51
CA SER A 82 2.46 2.16 -3.73
C SER A 82 1.10 2.31 -3.04
N ILE A 83 0.02 2.13 -3.78
CA ILE A 83 -1.35 2.27 -3.26
C ILE A 83 -1.64 1.24 -2.14
N GLU A 84 -1.24 -0.01 -2.33
CA GLU A 84 -1.46 -1.05 -1.33
C GLU A 84 -0.57 -0.87 -0.10
N MET A 85 0.68 -0.40 -0.29
CA MET A 85 1.60 -0.10 0.80
C MET A 85 1.12 1.09 1.62
N LEU A 86 0.64 2.16 0.96
CA LEU A 86 0.03 3.32 1.62
C LEU A 86 -1.15 2.88 2.49
N HIS A 87 -2.05 2.07 1.94
CA HIS A 87 -3.17 1.54 2.70
C HIS A 87 -2.73 0.69 3.90
N THR A 88 -1.71 -0.16 3.73
CA THR A 88 -1.20 -0.97 4.84
C THR A 88 -0.62 -0.08 5.94
N ALA A 89 0.09 0.97 5.59
CA ALA A 89 0.63 1.94 6.54
C ALA A 89 -0.48 2.66 7.33
N THR A 90 -1.56 3.09 6.66
CA THR A 90 -2.70 3.70 7.35
C THR A 90 -3.33 2.73 8.35
N LEU A 91 -3.53 1.47 7.98
CA LEU A 91 -4.08 0.47 8.90
C LEU A 91 -3.21 0.26 10.15
N VAL A 92 -1.87 0.30 10.00
CA VAL A 92 -0.94 0.19 11.15
C VAL A 92 -1.07 1.39 12.08
N HIS A 93 -1.21 2.60 11.55
CA HIS A 93 -1.42 3.81 12.36
C HIS A 93 -2.81 3.83 13.01
N ASP A 94 -3.85 3.45 12.27
CA ASP A 94 -5.21 3.35 12.81
C ASP A 94 -5.26 2.38 13.99
N ASP A 95 -4.57 1.23 13.92
CA ASP A 95 -4.48 0.28 15.04
C ASP A 95 -3.89 0.90 16.30
N VAL A 96 -2.98 1.87 16.18
CA VAL A 96 -2.43 2.61 17.33
C VAL A 96 -3.41 3.67 17.83
N ILE A 97 -4.02 4.43 16.93
CA ILE A 97 -4.98 5.49 17.26
C ILE A 97 -6.20 4.90 17.96
N ASP A 98 -6.71 3.79 17.44
CA ASP A 98 -7.89 3.08 17.97
C ASP A 98 -7.57 2.18 19.17
N GLY A 99 -6.29 1.98 19.51
CA GLY A 99 -5.87 1.01 20.53
C GLY A 99 -6.23 -0.44 20.17
N ALA A 100 -6.35 -0.74 18.89
CA ALA A 100 -6.81 -2.04 18.40
C ALA A 100 -5.75 -3.12 18.64
N LEU A 101 -6.13 -4.21 19.31
CA LEU A 101 -5.26 -5.35 19.56
C LEU A 101 -5.50 -6.50 18.57
N LEU A 102 -6.66 -6.52 17.92
CA LEU A 102 -7.04 -7.52 16.93
C LEU A 102 -7.59 -6.86 15.67
N ARG A 103 -7.21 -7.40 14.50
CA ARG A 103 -7.75 -7.03 13.20
C ARG A 103 -8.04 -8.29 12.39
N ARG A 104 -9.31 -8.47 12.00
CA ARG A 104 -9.77 -9.68 11.27
C ARG A 104 -9.42 -11.00 11.97
N GLY A 105 -9.44 -11.01 13.30
CA GLY A 105 -9.14 -12.18 14.10
C GLY A 105 -7.64 -12.46 14.32
N ALA A 106 -6.74 -11.64 13.78
CA ALA A 106 -5.31 -11.74 14.00
C ALA A 106 -4.80 -10.59 14.90
N PRO A 107 -3.76 -10.81 15.72
CA PRO A 107 -3.12 -9.75 16.48
C PRO A 107 -2.57 -8.66 15.57
N THR A 108 -2.74 -7.40 15.99
CA THR A 108 -2.13 -6.24 15.33
C THR A 108 -0.66 -6.09 15.75
N LEU A 109 0.12 -5.24 15.07
CA LEU A 109 1.46 -4.87 15.56
C LEU A 109 1.37 -4.19 16.93
N ASN A 110 0.34 -3.37 17.13
CA ASN A 110 0.11 -2.67 18.39
C ASN A 110 -0.19 -3.64 19.57
N ALA A 111 -0.58 -4.89 19.30
CA ALA A 111 -0.73 -5.91 20.32
C ALA A 111 0.60 -6.51 20.80
N THR A 112 1.64 -6.46 19.97
CA THR A 112 2.93 -7.14 20.21
C THR A 112 4.09 -6.18 20.40
N TRP A 113 3.97 -4.95 19.90
CA TRP A 113 5.00 -3.91 19.96
C TRP A 113 4.51 -2.71 20.80
N SER A 114 5.43 -1.89 21.26
CA SER A 114 5.05 -0.60 21.84
C SER A 114 4.39 0.31 20.78
N GLY A 115 3.50 1.18 21.21
CA GLY A 115 2.85 2.15 20.31
C GLY A 115 3.86 2.96 19.50
N GLY A 116 4.95 3.42 20.12
CA GLY A 116 6.01 4.14 19.42
C GLY A 116 6.70 3.31 18.34
N SER A 117 7.01 2.04 18.62
CA SER A 117 7.60 1.14 17.63
C SER A 117 6.64 0.83 16.48
N THR A 118 5.35 0.72 16.77
CA THR A 118 4.31 0.50 15.76
C THR A 118 4.16 1.72 14.85
N VAL A 119 4.19 2.95 15.41
CA VAL A 119 4.19 4.20 14.63
C VAL A 119 5.40 4.26 13.70
N LEU A 120 6.60 3.92 14.20
CA LEU A 120 7.80 3.90 13.36
C LEU A 120 7.71 2.88 12.23
N ALA A 121 7.11 1.71 12.46
CA ALA A 121 6.83 0.74 11.40
C ALA A 121 5.90 1.32 10.33
N GLY A 122 4.81 1.98 10.72
CA GLY A 122 3.92 2.68 9.80
C GLY A 122 4.63 3.78 9.00
N ASN A 123 5.49 4.58 9.65
CA ASN A 123 6.29 5.61 8.98
C ASN A 123 7.25 5.01 7.94
N TYR A 124 7.88 3.88 8.24
CA TYR A 124 8.70 3.16 7.28
C TYR A 124 7.88 2.70 6.07
N MET A 125 6.66 2.20 6.30
CA MET A 125 5.73 1.82 5.22
C MET A 125 5.32 3.02 4.37
N PHE A 126 5.06 4.19 4.96
CA PHE A 126 4.79 5.41 4.20
C PHE A 126 5.97 5.82 3.32
N GLY A 127 7.19 5.78 3.88
CA GLY A 127 8.41 6.04 3.09
C GLY A 127 8.58 5.06 1.93
N THR A 128 8.28 3.77 2.15
CA THR A 128 8.31 2.74 1.11
C THR A 128 7.25 2.99 0.04
N ALA A 129 6.02 3.36 0.42
CA ALA A 129 4.96 3.71 -0.51
C ALA A 129 5.34 4.94 -1.37
N ALA A 130 5.93 5.97 -0.75
CA ALA A 130 6.43 7.15 -1.46
C ALA A 130 7.53 6.79 -2.47
N ARG A 131 8.47 5.90 -2.10
CA ARG A 131 9.50 5.40 -3.01
C ARG A 131 8.89 4.67 -4.21
N PHE A 132 7.91 3.80 -4.00
CA PHE A 132 7.20 3.14 -5.10
C PHE A 132 6.45 4.14 -5.99
N SER A 133 5.86 5.19 -5.41
CA SER A 133 5.25 6.29 -6.18
C SER A 133 6.30 6.97 -7.07
N ALA A 134 7.49 7.25 -6.55
CA ALA A 134 8.59 7.86 -7.31
C ALA A 134 9.10 6.96 -8.45
N GLU A 135 9.10 5.63 -8.26
CA GLU A 135 9.49 4.67 -9.32
C GLU A 135 8.57 4.71 -10.54
N THR A 136 7.38 5.27 -10.44
CA THR A 136 6.51 5.52 -11.61
C THR A 136 7.07 6.54 -12.56
N GLN A 137 8.02 7.37 -12.10
CA GLN A 137 8.62 8.48 -12.86
C GLN A 137 7.58 9.45 -13.42
N THR A 138 6.45 9.60 -12.74
CA THR A 138 5.32 10.42 -13.18
C THR A 138 4.98 11.41 -12.08
N MET A 139 5.26 12.70 -12.29
CA MET A 139 5.00 13.76 -11.31
C MET A 139 3.53 13.76 -10.84
N ARG A 140 2.61 13.55 -11.78
CA ARG A 140 1.17 13.46 -11.45
C ARG A 140 0.83 12.37 -10.44
N VAL A 141 1.55 11.23 -10.46
CA VAL A 141 1.36 10.16 -9.46
C VAL A 141 1.86 10.60 -8.10
N ILE A 142 3.00 11.30 -8.06
CA ILE A 142 3.57 11.83 -6.80
C ILE A 142 2.63 12.88 -6.20
N ASP A 143 2.08 13.79 -7.00
CA ASP A 143 1.11 14.79 -6.57
C ASP A 143 -0.14 14.14 -5.98
N LEU A 144 -0.72 13.15 -6.68
CA LEU A 144 -1.89 12.41 -6.21
C LEU A 144 -1.61 11.63 -4.91
N PHE A 145 -0.44 10.99 -4.82
CA PHE A 145 0.00 10.30 -3.61
C PHE A 145 0.07 11.25 -2.43
N SER A 146 0.75 12.39 -2.60
CA SER A 146 0.91 13.41 -1.57
C SER A 146 -0.42 14.00 -1.13
N ALA A 147 -1.29 14.36 -2.08
CA ALA A 147 -2.63 14.89 -1.79
C ALA A 147 -3.51 13.86 -1.06
N THR A 148 -3.42 12.59 -1.45
CA THR A 148 -4.17 11.50 -0.81
C THR A 148 -3.70 11.31 0.63
N LEU A 149 -2.39 11.24 0.87
CA LEU A 149 -1.83 11.11 2.21
C LEU A 149 -2.25 12.30 3.10
N HIS A 150 -2.16 13.52 2.58
CA HIS A 150 -2.60 14.72 3.30
C HIS A 150 -4.08 14.64 3.70
N THR A 151 -4.94 14.22 2.77
CA THR A 151 -6.39 14.09 3.00
C THR A 151 -6.70 13.05 4.08
N ILE A 152 -5.99 11.90 4.06
CA ILE A 152 -6.15 10.83 5.07
C ILE A 152 -5.77 11.39 6.45
N VAL A 153 -4.59 12.00 6.57
CA VAL A 153 -4.08 12.52 7.86
C VAL A 153 -4.98 13.65 8.39
N ASP A 154 -5.45 14.57 7.53
CA ASP A 154 -6.39 15.62 7.92
C ASP A 154 -7.71 15.03 8.45
N GLY A 155 -8.20 13.96 7.82
CA GLY A 155 -9.38 13.23 8.27
C GLY A 155 -9.25 12.69 9.69
N GLU A 156 -8.09 12.12 10.04
CA GLU A 156 -7.79 11.58 11.37
C GLU A 156 -7.56 12.69 12.42
N LEU A 157 -6.98 13.82 12.02
CA LEU A 157 -6.70 14.93 12.94
C LEU A 157 -7.97 15.68 13.38
N ARG A 158 -9.00 15.78 12.53
CA ARG A 158 -10.24 16.54 12.83
C ARG A 158 -11.01 16.05 14.06
N PRO A 159 -11.24 14.73 14.26
CA PRO A 159 -11.85 14.22 15.46
C PRO A 159 -11.03 14.50 16.72
N LEU A 160 -9.69 14.37 16.63
CA LEU A 160 -8.77 14.63 17.74
C LEU A 160 -8.82 16.10 18.18
N ALA A 161 -8.86 17.03 17.22
CA ALA A 161 -8.96 18.48 17.51
C ALA A 161 -10.27 18.81 18.25
N ARG A 162 -11.38 18.17 17.92
CA ARG A 162 -12.66 18.35 18.63
C ARG A 162 -12.61 17.84 20.07
N GLY A 163 -11.89 16.75 20.33
CA GLY A 163 -11.70 16.20 21.67
C GLY A 163 -10.79 17.05 22.57
N VAL A 164 -9.86 17.78 22.00
CA VAL A 164 -8.94 18.71 22.73
C VAL A 164 -9.64 20.03 23.07
N ALA A 165 -10.51 20.52 22.20
CA ALA A 165 -11.25 21.78 22.42
C ALA A 165 -12.37 21.67 23.48
N GLY A 166 -12.71 20.47 23.93
CA GLY A 166 -13.73 20.18 24.94
C GLY A 166 -13.17 19.90 26.35
N LYS A 167 -11.87 20.07 26.56
CA LYS A 167 -11.22 20.04 27.91
C LYS A 167 -10.76 21.42 28.26
#